data_59fe50dab0a7bb145e5430b228e2a113
#
_entry.id   59fe50dab0a7bb145e5430b228e2a113
#
_cell.length_a   1.000
_cell.length_b   1.000
_cell.length_c   1.000
_cell.angle_alpha   90.00
_cell.angle_beta   90.00
_cell.angle_gamma   90.00
#
_symmetry.space_group_name_H-M   'P 1'
#
loop_
_entity.id
_entity.type
_entity.pdbx_description
1 polymer ?
#
loop_
_entity_poly.entity_id
_entity_poly.type
_entity_poly.pdbx_seq_one_letter_code
_entity_poly.pdbx_strand_id
1 'polypeptide(L)'
;MKFLLITFTLFGFSFFAQLHASAFTADAVQIRGINISHAKMYWLDGDVRFEYTEDGISMTQIFDNKNHKTIWLDNENKYYLVKEIPEAEKVITGARNKKNSDPCKQFVNADCVYLKKAKMNGREAEKWLITLGNDGSDFHIIQWIDIKYKNILRQENSDGTGLSVEIKDDQEMNDRKVRKLTMVAFSSTGEQKQGTQWYDNELDIVVKQEYQNNIVDELRNIKLGEVSKNLFVVPKGYTLFENSLELETQQIEQQQVETATVKVADKN
;
A
#
# COMPACT_ATOMS: atom_id res chain seq x y z
N MET A 1 -8.39 19.50 -20.62
CA MET A 1 -9.22 18.94 -19.54
C MET A 1 -8.25 18.43 -18.49
N LYS A 2 -8.10 19.14 -17.35
CA LYS A 2 -7.17 18.70 -16.29
C LYS A 2 -7.85 17.55 -15.55
N PHE A 3 -7.45 16.29 -15.84
CA PHE A 3 -7.75 15.17 -14.96
C PHE A 3 -6.99 15.41 -13.65
N LEU A 4 -7.69 15.94 -12.66
CA LEU A 4 -7.24 15.85 -11.28
C LEU A 4 -7.52 14.41 -10.86
N LEU A 5 -6.60 13.50 -11.14
CA LEU A 5 -6.63 12.14 -10.62
C LEU A 5 -6.59 12.24 -9.10
N ILE A 6 -7.76 12.23 -8.45
CA ILE A 6 -7.85 11.79 -7.06
C ILE A 6 -7.49 10.31 -7.12
N THR A 7 -6.21 10.02 -7.14
CA THR A 7 -5.75 8.69 -6.86
C THR A 7 -6.32 8.35 -5.48
N PHE A 8 -7.27 7.43 -5.43
CA PHE A 8 -7.45 6.60 -4.25
C PHE A 8 -6.08 5.98 -4.04
N THR A 9 -5.19 6.73 -3.42
CA THR A 9 -3.92 6.21 -2.98
C THR A 9 -4.32 5.14 -2.00
N LEU A 10 -4.34 3.91 -2.51
CA LEU A 10 -4.29 2.76 -1.65
C LEU A 10 -3.05 2.99 -0.81
N PHE A 11 -3.29 3.61 0.35
CA PHE A 11 -2.37 3.49 1.45
C PHE A 11 -1.98 2.03 1.46
N GLY A 12 -0.67 1.78 1.56
CA GLY A 12 -0.15 0.44 1.61
C GLY A 12 -0.95 -0.43 2.57
N PHE A 13 -2.14 -0.81 2.10
CA PHE A 13 -2.83 -1.95 2.63
C PHE A 13 -1.83 -3.06 2.39
N SER A 14 -1.03 -3.34 3.40
CA SER A 14 -0.23 -4.55 3.43
C SER A 14 -1.23 -5.69 3.48
N PHE A 15 -1.82 -5.99 2.32
CA PHE A 15 -2.76 -7.08 2.15
C PHE A 15 -2.01 -8.38 2.38
N PHE A 16 -2.10 -8.86 3.60
CA PHE A 16 -1.63 -10.18 3.96
C PHE A 16 -2.66 -11.20 3.48
N ALA A 17 -2.52 -11.64 2.25
CA ALA A 17 -3.33 -12.75 1.75
C ALA A 17 -3.00 -14.02 2.52
N GLN A 18 -3.85 -14.41 3.44
CA GLN A 18 -4.03 -15.80 3.86
C GLN A 18 -5.51 -16.18 3.78
N LEU A 19 -5.81 -17.01 2.80
CA LEU A 19 -6.84 -18.05 2.65
C LEU A 19 -7.93 -18.20 3.74
N HIS A 20 -8.76 -17.19 4.03
CA HIS A 20 -9.96 -17.43 4.83
C HIS A 20 -11.19 -16.70 4.31
N ALA A 21 -11.06 -15.60 3.59
CA ALA A 21 -12.18 -15.02 2.86
C ALA A 21 -11.73 -14.78 1.41
N SER A 22 -12.07 -15.68 0.51
CA SER A 22 -11.71 -15.57 -0.90
C SER A 22 -12.39 -14.37 -1.57
N ALA A 23 -13.52 -13.90 -1.04
CA ALA A 23 -14.25 -12.78 -1.60
C ALA A 23 -15.12 -12.04 -0.56
N PHE A 24 -15.24 -10.72 -0.70
CA PHE A 24 -16.17 -9.88 0.06
C PHE A 24 -16.45 -8.56 -0.66
N THR A 25 -17.50 -7.88 -0.21
CA THR A 25 -17.78 -6.49 -0.58
C THR A 25 -17.77 -5.60 0.66
N ALA A 26 -17.45 -4.32 0.49
CA ALA A 26 -17.46 -3.34 1.56
C ALA A 26 -17.80 -1.93 1.03
N ASP A 27 -18.15 -1.04 1.93
CA ASP A 27 -18.18 0.39 1.67
C ASP A 27 -16.86 0.98 2.17
N ALA A 28 -16.04 1.49 1.26
CA ALA A 28 -14.78 2.16 1.57
C ALA A 28 -15.04 3.65 1.81
N VAL A 29 -14.60 4.15 2.96
CA VAL A 29 -14.69 5.56 3.34
C VAL A 29 -13.28 6.10 3.52
N GLN A 30 -13.01 7.22 2.88
CA GLN A 30 -11.74 7.90 2.97
C GLN A 30 -11.97 9.33 3.46
N ILE A 31 -11.28 9.74 4.52
CA ILE A 31 -11.32 11.09 5.07
C ILE A 31 -9.94 11.73 4.90
N ARG A 32 -9.90 12.92 4.33
CA ARG A 32 -8.70 13.73 4.15
C ARG A 32 -8.98 15.15 4.61
N GLY A 33 -8.71 15.44 5.89
CA GLY A 33 -9.09 16.70 6.50
C GLY A 33 -10.61 16.86 6.58
N ILE A 34 -11.16 17.77 5.77
CA ILE A 34 -12.61 18.01 5.68
C ILE A 34 -13.29 17.24 4.53
N ASN A 35 -12.51 16.66 3.62
CA ASN A 35 -13.04 15.95 2.48
C ASN A 35 -13.35 14.50 2.84
N ILE A 36 -14.53 14.03 2.45
CA ILE A 36 -14.96 12.64 2.65
C ILE A 36 -15.31 12.06 1.29
N SER A 37 -14.68 10.95 0.97
CA SER A 37 -14.93 10.19 -0.26
C SER A 37 -15.48 8.82 0.09
N HIS A 38 -16.38 8.32 -0.74
CA HIS A 38 -17.01 7.01 -0.60
C HIS A 38 -16.81 6.20 -1.87
N ALA A 39 -16.55 4.91 -1.69
CA ALA A 39 -16.49 3.96 -2.79
C ALA A 39 -17.12 2.64 -2.39
N LYS A 40 -17.67 1.92 -3.36
CA LYS A 40 -17.99 0.50 -3.20
C LYS A 40 -16.74 -0.30 -3.49
N MET A 41 -16.36 -1.18 -2.57
CA MET A 41 -15.20 -2.06 -2.70
C MET A 41 -15.65 -3.50 -2.95
N TYR A 42 -14.95 -4.17 -3.85
CA TYR A 42 -15.05 -5.60 -4.11
C TYR A 42 -13.66 -6.21 -3.97
N TRP A 43 -13.58 -7.31 -3.27
CA TRP A 43 -12.35 -8.08 -3.07
C TRP A 43 -12.53 -9.50 -3.59
N LEU A 44 -11.56 -9.99 -4.38
CA LEU A 44 -11.53 -11.37 -4.85
C LEU A 44 -10.10 -11.87 -5.00
N ASP A 45 -9.70 -12.86 -4.21
CA ASP A 45 -8.41 -13.56 -4.33
C ASP A 45 -7.17 -12.63 -4.39
N GLY A 46 -7.25 -11.47 -3.73
CA GLY A 46 -6.18 -10.46 -3.71
C GLY A 46 -6.37 -9.32 -4.70
N ASP A 47 -7.24 -9.46 -5.71
CA ASP A 47 -7.59 -8.35 -6.59
C ASP A 47 -8.63 -7.45 -5.93
N VAL A 48 -8.56 -6.15 -6.21
CA VAL A 48 -9.43 -5.14 -5.60
C VAL A 48 -10.08 -4.29 -6.68
N ARG A 49 -11.38 -4.05 -6.54
CA ARG A 49 -12.13 -3.10 -7.37
C ARG A 49 -12.79 -2.07 -6.49
N PHE A 50 -12.68 -0.80 -6.86
CA PHE A 50 -13.43 0.32 -6.30
C PHE A 50 -14.35 0.93 -7.36
N GLU A 51 -15.58 1.25 -6.96
CA GLU A 51 -16.53 2.03 -7.73
C GLU A 51 -16.86 3.30 -6.94
N TYR A 52 -16.67 4.45 -7.56
CA TYR A 52 -16.86 5.76 -6.93
C TYR A 52 -17.32 6.81 -7.95
N THR A 53 -17.70 7.98 -7.45
CA THR A 53 -18.00 9.14 -8.30
C THR A 53 -16.97 10.22 -8.01
N GLU A 54 -16.37 10.78 -9.06
CA GLU A 54 -15.40 11.87 -9.01
C GLU A 54 -15.89 12.99 -9.94
N ASP A 55 -16.08 14.18 -9.39
CA ASP A 55 -16.62 15.35 -10.11
C ASP A 55 -17.91 15.05 -10.90
N GLY A 56 -18.76 14.20 -10.35
CA GLY A 56 -20.02 13.76 -10.97
C GLY A 56 -19.87 12.62 -11.98
N ILE A 57 -18.66 12.20 -12.32
CA ILE A 57 -18.37 11.12 -13.26
C ILE A 57 -18.26 9.79 -12.51
N SER A 58 -18.94 8.76 -13.02
CA SER A 58 -18.83 7.40 -12.47
C SER A 58 -17.51 6.76 -12.90
N MET A 59 -16.68 6.44 -11.92
CA MET A 59 -15.34 5.87 -12.10
C MET A 59 -15.24 4.47 -11.50
N THR A 60 -14.37 3.66 -12.09
CA THR A 60 -13.96 2.38 -11.51
C THR A 60 -12.44 2.29 -11.50
N GLN A 61 -11.88 1.80 -10.40
CA GLN A 61 -10.46 1.47 -10.31
C GLN A 61 -10.29 0.00 -9.94
N ILE A 62 -9.49 -0.74 -10.73
CA ILE A 62 -9.20 -2.15 -10.52
C ILE A 62 -7.70 -2.30 -10.27
N PHE A 63 -7.35 -2.92 -9.15
CA PHE A 63 -6.00 -3.35 -8.83
C PHE A 63 -5.91 -4.85 -9.13
N ASP A 64 -5.33 -5.17 -10.26
CA ASP A 64 -5.02 -6.53 -10.68
C ASP A 64 -3.64 -6.90 -10.10
N ASN A 65 -3.63 -7.29 -8.84
CA ASN A 65 -2.40 -7.61 -8.11
C ASN A 65 -1.69 -8.83 -8.70
N LYS A 66 -2.45 -9.72 -9.32
CA LYS A 66 -1.90 -10.92 -9.96
C LYS A 66 -1.07 -10.59 -11.19
N ASN A 67 -1.49 -9.61 -11.99
CA ASN A 67 -0.79 -9.16 -13.19
C ASN A 67 -0.02 -7.84 -12.97
N HIS A 68 0.06 -7.35 -11.74
CA HIS A 68 0.78 -6.14 -11.35
C HIS A 68 0.40 -4.90 -12.15
N LYS A 69 -0.87 -4.63 -12.27
CA LYS A 69 -1.38 -3.44 -12.97
C LYS A 69 -2.58 -2.82 -12.27
N THR A 70 -2.77 -1.55 -12.52
CA THR A 70 -3.96 -0.81 -12.14
C THR A 70 -4.70 -0.37 -13.38
N ILE A 71 -6.02 -0.50 -13.37
CA ILE A 71 -6.91 -0.13 -14.47
C ILE A 71 -7.89 0.90 -13.94
N TRP A 72 -8.02 2.04 -14.63
CA TRP A 72 -9.05 3.05 -14.39
C TRP A 72 -10.05 3.03 -15.52
N LEU A 73 -11.34 3.06 -15.20
CA LEU A 73 -12.43 3.06 -16.17
C LEU A 73 -13.25 4.34 -15.94
N ASP A 74 -13.43 5.12 -16.99
CA ASP A 74 -14.46 6.13 -17.08
C ASP A 74 -15.74 5.45 -17.58
N ASN A 75 -16.70 5.26 -16.68
CA ASN A 75 -17.89 4.48 -16.98
C ASN A 75 -18.89 5.23 -17.85
N GLU A 76 -18.80 6.56 -17.96
CA GLU A 76 -19.66 7.39 -18.79
C GLU A 76 -19.16 7.46 -20.23
N ASN A 77 -17.88 7.80 -20.40
CA ASN A 77 -17.27 7.97 -21.72
C ASN A 77 -16.74 6.65 -22.31
N LYS A 78 -16.78 5.56 -21.55
CA LYS A 78 -16.31 4.21 -21.97
C LYS A 78 -14.84 4.20 -22.36
N TYR A 79 -14.00 4.94 -21.64
CA TYR A 79 -12.55 4.89 -21.76
C TYR A 79 -11.94 4.14 -20.58
N TYR A 80 -10.77 3.57 -20.81
CA TYR A 80 -9.96 3.01 -19.73
C TYR A 80 -8.48 3.32 -19.92
N LEU A 81 -7.77 3.39 -18.79
CA LEU A 81 -6.32 3.55 -18.72
C LEU A 81 -5.73 2.36 -17.96
N VAL A 82 -4.59 1.87 -18.39
CA VAL A 82 -3.81 0.84 -17.70
C VAL A 82 -2.46 1.39 -17.32
N LYS A 83 -2.07 1.21 -16.06
CA LYS A 83 -0.72 1.49 -15.58
C LYS A 83 -0.13 0.21 -15.00
N GLU A 84 1.03 -0.18 -15.47
CA GLU A 84 1.80 -1.26 -14.86
C GLU A 84 2.45 -0.78 -13.56
N ILE A 85 2.48 -1.67 -12.57
CA ILE A 85 3.17 -1.41 -11.30
C ILE A 85 4.64 -1.80 -11.51
N PRO A 86 5.59 -0.86 -11.37
CA PRO A 86 7.01 -1.14 -11.57
C PRO A 86 7.51 -2.29 -10.67
N GLU A 87 8.51 -3.05 -11.16
CA GLU A 87 9.11 -4.17 -10.43
C GLU A 87 9.62 -3.76 -9.04
N ALA A 88 10.20 -2.56 -8.92
CA ALA A 88 10.67 -2.02 -7.64
C ALA A 88 9.55 -1.80 -6.61
N GLU A 89 8.33 -1.48 -7.06
CA GLU A 89 7.16 -1.31 -6.18
C GLU A 89 6.54 -2.65 -5.76
N LYS A 90 6.75 -3.72 -6.55
CA LYS A 90 6.27 -5.07 -6.24
C LYS A 90 6.87 -5.62 -4.93
N VAL A 91 8.08 -5.21 -4.60
CA VAL A 91 8.79 -5.63 -3.38
C VAL A 91 8.16 -5.06 -2.12
N ILE A 92 7.61 -3.84 -2.22
CA ILE A 92 7.02 -3.12 -1.07
C ILE A 92 5.60 -3.64 -0.76
N THR A 93 4.86 -4.09 -1.80
CA THR A 93 3.50 -4.64 -1.67
C THR A 93 3.47 -6.14 -1.41
N GLY A 94 4.62 -6.79 -1.38
CA GLY A 94 4.72 -8.24 -1.19
C GLY A 94 4.03 -8.67 0.09
N ALA A 95 2.92 -9.39 -0.06
CA ALA A 95 2.22 -10.04 1.04
C ALA A 95 3.23 -10.85 1.86
N ARG A 96 3.39 -10.49 3.15
CA ARG A 96 4.19 -11.29 4.06
C ARG A 96 3.64 -12.70 4.06
N ASN A 97 4.36 -13.61 3.43
CA ASN A 97 4.02 -15.02 3.51
C ASN A 97 4.21 -15.44 4.97
N LYS A 98 3.12 -15.52 5.75
CA LYS A 98 3.15 -15.89 7.19
C LYS A 98 3.87 -17.22 7.45
N LYS A 99 4.01 -18.08 6.45
CA LYS A 99 4.79 -19.32 6.52
C LYS A 99 6.29 -19.10 6.57
N ASN A 100 6.80 -17.94 6.11
CA ASN A 100 8.22 -17.63 6.11
C ASN A 100 8.44 -16.36 6.93
N SER A 101 8.82 -16.55 8.20
CA SER A 101 9.24 -15.46 9.11
C SER A 101 10.61 -14.87 8.74
N ASP A 102 11.17 -15.25 7.61
CA ASP A 102 12.44 -14.75 7.12
C ASP A 102 12.29 -13.31 6.62
N PRO A 103 12.80 -12.32 7.36
CA PRO A 103 12.68 -10.91 7.00
C PRO A 103 13.44 -10.55 5.73
N CYS A 104 14.42 -11.36 5.30
CA CYS A 104 15.20 -11.14 4.09
C CYS A 104 14.37 -11.17 2.82
N LYS A 105 13.30 -11.94 2.81
CA LYS A 105 12.41 -12.00 1.63
C LYS A 105 11.68 -10.70 1.32
N GLN A 106 11.77 -9.71 2.22
CA GLN A 106 11.19 -8.38 2.04
C GLN A 106 12.16 -7.41 1.37
N PHE A 107 13.44 -7.77 1.28
CA PHE A 107 14.49 -6.89 0.75
C PHE A 107 15.24 -7.61 -0.37
N VAL A 108 15.45 -6.89 -1.44
CA VAL A 108 16.32 -7.37 -2.54
C VAL A 108 17.77 -7.21 -2.09
N ASN A 109 18.59 -8.27 -2.25
CA ASN A 109 20.02 -8.26 -1.93
C ASN A 109 20.33 -7.92 -0.46
N ALA A 110 19.56 -8.47 0.48
CA ALA A 110 19.81 -8.33 1.91
C ALA A 110 20.40 -9.59 2.53
N ASP A 111 21.35 -9.40 3.42
CA ASP A 111 21.84 -10.46 4.32
C ASP A 111 21.10 -10.39 5.65
N CYS A 112 20.52 -11.53 6.12
CA CYS A 112 19.80 -11.60 7.37
C CYS A 112 20.38 -12.61 8.32
N VAL A 113 20.61 -12.15 9.54
CA VAL A 113 21.11 -12.98 10.62
C VAL A 113 20.08 -13.01 11.74
N TYR A 114 19.59 -14.21 12.07
CA TYR A 114 18.82 -14.42 13.29
C TYR A 114 19.75 -14.23 14.50
N LEU A 115 19.40 -13.30 15.39
CA LEU A 115 20.21 -13.01 16.57
C LEU A 115 19.77 -13.83 17.78
N LYS A 116 18.48 -13.70 18.17
CA LYS A 116 17.94 -14.37 19.36
C LYS A 116 16.44 -14.19 19.50
N LYS A 117 15.83 -14.98 20.40
CA LYS A 117 14.52 -14.67 21.00
C LYS A 117 14.64 -13.49 21.96
N ALA A 118 13.68 -12.62 21.96
CA ALA A 118 13.63 -11.40 22.81
C ALA A 118 12.19 -11.15 23.25
N LYS A 119 12.01 -10.26 24.24
CA LYS A 119 10.71 -9.66 24.55
C LYS A 119 10.69 -8.24 24.07
N MET A 120 9.61 -7.82 23.40
CA MET A 120 9.37 -6.49 22.94
C MET A 120 7.90 -6.10 23.21
N ASN A 121 7.69 -4.98 23.92
CA ASN A 121 6.35 -4.52 24.33
C ASN A 121 5.53 -5.63 25.03
N GLY A 122 6.17 -6.43 25.91
CA GLY A 122 5.56 -7.54 26.64
C GLY A 122 5.31 -8.82 25.81
N ARG A 123 5.66 -8.84 24.53
CA ARG A 123 5.44 -9.95 23.60
C ARG A 123 6.74 -10.68 23.27
N GLU A 124 6.63 -11.96 22.99
CA GLU A 124 7.77 -12.75 22.50
C GLU A 124 8.04 -12.45 21.04
N ALA A 125 9.31 -12.17 20.71
CA ALA A 125 9.76 -11.78 19.39
C ALA A 125 11.02 -12.52 18.97
N GLU A 126 11.22 -12.65 17.66
CA GLU A 126 12.49 -12.99 17.04
C GLU A 126 13.23 -11.70 16.69
N LYS A 127 14.49 -11.58 17.12
CA LYS A 127 15.35 -10.44 16.78
C LYS A 127 16.24 -10.82 15.61
N TRP A 128 16.22 -9.99 14.58
CA TRP A 128 16.98 -10.16 13.34
C TRP A 128 17.85 -8.95 13.05
N LEU A 129 19.04 -9.17 12.51
CA LEU A 129 19.89 -8.17 11.88
C LEU A 129 19.78 -8.34 10.36
N ILE A 130 19.47 -7.26 9.67
CA ILE A 130 19.35 -7.19 8.21
C ILE A 130 20.37 -6.20 7.71
N THR A 131 21.26 -6.62 6.84
CA THR A 131 22.24 -5.76 6.20
C THR A 131 21.82 -5.53 4.76
N LEU A 132 21.67 -4.28 4.37
CA LEU A 132 21.33 -3.87 3.00
C LEU A 132 22.58 -3.29 2.34
N GLY A 133 22.82 -3.64 1.08
CA GLY A 133 23.81 -3.03 0.24
C GLY A 133 24.78 -4.01 -0.41
N ASN A 134 25.08 -3.73 -1.69
CA ASN A 134 26.13 -4.35 -2.48
C ASN A 134 27.32 -3.39 -2.72
N ASP A 135 27.25 -2.15 -2.24
CA ASP A 135 28.14 -1.03 -2.61
C ASP A 135 28.99 -0.51 -1.46
N GLY A 136 29.07 -1.28 -0.35
CA GLY A 136 29.88 -0.90 0.83
C GLY A 136 29.20 0.11 1.75
N SER A 137 27.94 0.44 1.54
CA SER A 137 27.14 1.17 2.53
C SER A 137 26.59 0.16 3.56
N ASP A 138 27.20 0.14 4.75
CA ASP A 138 26.78 -0.73 5.87
C ASP A 138 25.48 -0.24 6.50
N PHE A 139 24.38 -0.20 5.72
CA PHE A 139 23.09 0.13 6.31
C PHE A 139 22.50 -1.10 6.97
N HIS A 140 22.33 -1.02 8.29
CA HIS A 140 21.79 -2.11 9.09
C HIS A 140 20.40 -1.78 9.59
N ILE A 141 19.56 -2.80 9.62
CA ILE A 141 18.22 -2.77 10.20
C ILE A 141 18.14 -3.86 11.26
N ILE A 142 17.71 -3.53 12.45
CA ILE A 142 17.37 -4.50 13.49
C ILE A 142 15.84 -4.59 13.55
N GLN A 143 15.28 -5.79 13.36
CA GLN A 143 13.85 -6.03 13.49
C GLN A 143 13.53 -6.99 14.61
N TRP A 144 12.44 -6.69 15.35
CA TRP A 144 11.79 -7.59 16.30
C TRP A 144 10.46 -8.03 15.72
N ILE A 145 10.33 -9.30 15.41
CA ILE A 145 9.16 -9.90 14.77
C ILE A 145 8.39 -10.72 15.79
N ASP A 146 7.12 -10.40 16.00
CA ASP A 146 6.23 -11.13 16.90
C ASP A 146 6.17 -12.61 16.52
N ILE A 147 6.41 -13.51 17.49
CA ILE A 147 6.40 -14.96 17.21
C ILE A 147 5.01 -15.45 16.83
N LYS A 148 3.97 -14.92 17.47
CA LYS A 148 2.59 -15.38 17.29
C LYS A 148 1.96 -14.81 16.01
N TYR A 149 2.10 -13.51 15.80
CA TYR A 149 1.39 -12.79 14.72
C TYR A 149 2.26 -12.46 13.52
N LYS A 150 3.58 -12.70 13.64
CA LYS A 150 4.56 -12.42 12.57
C LYS A 150 4.61 -10.97 12.10
N ASN A 151 4.11 -10.04 12.92
CA ASN A 151 4.20 -8.61 12.67
C ASN A 151 5.51 -8.03 13.21
N ILE A 152 6.04 -6.98 12.60
CA ILE A 152 7.15 -6.21 13.17
C ILE A 152 6.62 -5.49 14.41
N LEU A 153 7.26 -5.73 15.57
CA LEU A 153 7.00 -5.00 16.80
C LEU A 153 7.89 -3.76 16.93
N ARG A 154 9.10 -3.85 16.39
CA ARG A 154 10.06 -2.76 16.37
C ARG A 154 11.04 -2.95 15.22
N GLN A 155 11.41 -1.84 14.61
CA GLN A 155 12.50 -1.74 13.64
C GLN A 155 13.39 -0.58 14.04
N GLU A 156 14.69 -0.81 14.08
CA GLU A 156 15.72 0.21 14.32
C GLU A 156 16.68 0.23 13.14
N ASN A 157 16.90 1.38 12.58
CA ASN A 157 17.85 1.62 11.50
C ASN A 157 19.20 2.08 12.06
N SER A 158 20.30 1.87 11.32
CA SER A 158 21.64 2.27 11.74
C SER A 158 21.83 3.78 11.94
N ASP A 159 20.96 4.61 11.35
CA ASP A 159 20.92 6.06 11.54
C ASP A 159 20.20 6.51 12.82
N GLY A 160 19.72 5.57 13.65
CA GLY A 160 18.99 5.85 14.88
C GLY A 160 17.51 6.15 14.68
N THR A 161 17.01 6.08 13.45
CA THR A 161 15.56 6.16 13.17
C THR A 161 14.91 4.79 13.31
N GLY A 162 13.59 4.76 13.41
CA GLY A 162 12.89 3.49 13.43
C GLY A 162 11.38 3.60 13.65
N LEU A 163 10.78 2.44 13.80
CA LEU A 163 9.34 2.27 14.02
C LEU A 163 9.11 1.30 15.18
N SER A 164 8.21 1.64 16.08
CA SER A 164 7.67 0.74 17.11
C SER A 164 6.18 0.52 16.88
N VAL A 165 5.73 -0.72 17.03
CA VAL A 165 4.32 -1.10 16.89
C VAL A 165 3.85 -1.70 18.21
N GLU A 166 2.89 -1.03 18.84
CA GLU A 166 2.18 -1.56 20.00
C GLU A 166 0.96 -2.35 19.51
N ILE A 167 0.87 -3.60 19.88
CA ILE A 167 -0.28 -4.46 19.58
C ILE A 167 -1.15 -4.54 20.81
N LYS A 168 -2.39 -4.06 20.73
CA LYS A 168 -3.41 -4.22 21.78
C LYS A 168 -4.25 -5.46 21.56
N ASP A 169 -4.95 -5.87 22.60
CA ASP A 169 -5.85 -7.01 22.53
C ASP A 169 -6.97 -6.80 21.51
N ASP A 170 -7.53 -7.93 21.07
CA ASP A 170 -8.65 -7.93 20.14
C ASP A 170 -9.85 -7.16 20.72
N GLN A 171 -10.48 -6.35 19.91
CA GLN A 171 -11.69 -5.57 20.24
C GLN A 171 -12.75 -5.75 19.14
N GLU A 172 -14.00 -5.44 19.47
CA GLU A 172 -15.08 -5.43 18.48
C GLU A 172 -15.15 -4.05 17.78
N MET A 173 -15.32 -4.07 16.46
CA MET A 173 -15.55 -2.90 15.62
C MET A 173 -16.42 -3.29 14.42
N ASN A 174 -17.59 -2.66 14.25
CA ASN A 174 -18.53 -2.95 13.16
C ASN A 174 -18.85 -4.46 13.05
N ASP A 175 -19.20 -5.10 14.16
CA ASP A 175 -19.52 -6.53 14.31
C ASP A 175 -18.37 -7.49 13.91
N ARG A 176 -17.14 -6.99 13.91
CA ARG A 176 -15.95 -7.76 13.56
C ARG A 176 -14.89 -7.70 14.66
N LYS A 177 -14.20 -8.82 14.86
CA LYS A 177 -13.11 -8.91 15.81
C LYS A 177 -11.82 -8.43 15.19
N VAL A 178 -11.33 -7.28 15.65
CA VAL A 178 -10.15 -6.61 15.12
C VAL A 178 -9.08 -6.44 16.18
N ARG A 179 -7.81 -6.41 15.73
CA ARG A 179 -6.67 -6.11 16.56
C ARG A 179 -6.20 -4.69 16.29
N LYS A 180 -6.04 -3.92 17.35
CA LYS A 180 -5.54 -2.56 17.27
C LYS A 180 -4.02 -2.54 17.32
N LEU A 181 -3.40 -1.84 16.32
CA LEU A 181 -1.97 -1.64 16.21
C LEU A 181 -1.71 -0.13 16.24
N THR A 182 -0.88 0.32 17.17
CA THR A 182 -0.44 1.73 17.22
C THR A 182 1.00 1.80 16.75
N MET A 183 1.27 2.65 15.76
CA MET A 183 2.59 2.85 15.16
C MET A 183 3.21 4.15 15.67
N VAL A 184 4.44 4.07 16.13
CA VAL A 184 5.23 5.22 16.63
C VAL A 184 6.57 5.21 15.92
N ALA A 185 6.85 6.22 15.11
CA ALA A 185 8.19 6.45 14.60
C ALA A 185 9.06 7.10 15.69
N PHE A 186 10.33 6.80 15.68
CA PHE A 186 11.30 7.43 16.55
C PHE A 186 12.56 7.83 15.79
N SER A 187 13.24 8.85 16.30
CA SER A 187 14.48 9.36 15.76
C SER A 187 15.30 10.01 16.90
N SER A 188 16.45 10.58 16.59
CA SER A 188 17.24 11.37 17.54
C SER A 188 16.49 12.59 18.12
N THR A 189 15.42 13.06 17.45
CA THR A 189 14.59 14.19 17.89
C THR A 189 13.39 13.76 18.74
N GLY A 190 13.18 12.48 18.97
CA GLY A 190 12.13 11.93 19.81
C GLY A 190 11.17 10.99 19.08
N GLU A 191 10.05 10.70 19.76
CA GLU A 191 9.01 9.80 19.28
C GLU A 191 7.82 10.59 18.72
N GLN A 192 7.26 10.10 17.62
CA GLN A 192 6.06 10.66 17.00
C GLN A 192 5.08 9.55 16.63
N LYS A 193 3.86 9.63 17.15
CA LYS A 193 2.78 8.72 16.73
C LYS A 193 2.53 8.90 15.23
N GLN A 194 2.62 7.83 14.46
CA GLN A 194 2.37 7.84 13.01
C GLN A 194 0.92 7.52 12.69
N GLY A 195 0.33 6.58 13.41
CA GLY A 195 -1.05 6.19 13.17
C GLY A 195 -1.51 5.01 13.99
N THR A 196 -2.75 4.63 13.74
CA THR A 196 -3.38 3.47 14.34
C THR A 196 -4.06 2.67 13.25
N GLN A 197 -3.91 1.35 13.28
CA GLN A 197 -4.56 0.41 12.37
C GLN A 197 -5.44 -0.56 13.15
N TRP A 198 -6.54 -0.99 12.55
CA TRP A 198 -7.41 -2.06 13.02
C TRP A 198 -7.36 -3.18 11.99
N TYR A 199 -6.77 -4.28 12.42
CA TYR A 199 -6.53 -5.46 11.61
C TYR A 199 -7.59 -6.51 11.90
N ASP A 200 -8.32 -6.92 10.87
CA ASP A 200 -9.28 -8.01 10.95
C ASP A 200 -8.55 -9.36 10.79
N ASN A 201 -8.65 -10.19 11.83
CA ASN A 201 -7.93 -11.48 11.83
C ASN A 201 -8.56 -12.53 10.92
N GLU A 202 -9.86 -12.41 10.64
CA GLU A 202 -10.58 -13.34 9.78
C GLU A 202 -10.35 -13.03 8.30
N LEU A 203 -10.41 -11.74 7.94
CA LEU A 203 -10.14 -11.27 6.58
C LEU A 203 -8.64 -11.20 6.26
N ASP A 204 -7.80 -11.12 7.28
CA ASP A 204 -6.36 -10.90 7.17
C ASP A 204 -5.98 -9.56 6.52
N ILE A 205 -6.77 -8.52 6.78
CA ILE A 205 -6.58 -7.16 6.24
C ILE A 205 -6.72 -6.08 7.32
N VAL A 206 -6.19 -4.89 7.05
CA VAL A 206 -6.49 -3.67 7.80
C VAL A 206 -7.85 -3.16 7.35
N VAL A 207 -8.83 -3.08 8.26
CA VAL A 207 -10.18 -2.59 7.97
C VAL A 207 -10.38 -1.13 8.34
N LYS A 208 -9.49 -0.57 9.16
CA LYS A 208 -9.45 0.85 9.45
C LYS A 208 -8.03 1.30 9.72
N GLN A 209 -7.71 2.50 9.28
CA GLN A 209 -6.44 3.15 9.51
C GLN A 209 -6.63 4.64 9.77
N GLU A 210 -6.03 5.13 10.83
CA GLU A 210 -6.05 6.54 11.21
C GLU A 210 -4.62 7.05 11.28
N TYR A 211 -4.34 8.12 10.57
CA TYR A 211 -3.09 8.88 10.64
C TYR A 211 -3.30 10.25 11.28
N GLN A 212 -2.22 10.99 11.43
CA GLN A 212 -2.28 12.39 11.84
C GLN A 212 -3.05 13.23 10.78
N ASN A 213 -3.42 14.45 11.17
CA ASN A 213 -4.08 15.42 10.29
C ASN A 213 -5.45 14.97 9.76
N ASN A 214 -6.20 14.19 10.56
CA ASN A 214 -7.52 13.71 10.22
C ASN A 214 -7.54 12.94 8.87
N ILE A 215 -6.58 12.05 8.71
CA ILE A 215 -6.51 11.12 7.58
C ILE A 215 -7.03 9.76 8.08
N VAL A 216 -8.15 9.29 7.52
CA VAL A 216 -8.76 8.02 7.88
C VAL A 216 -9.14 7.25 6.63
N ASP A 217 -8.82 5.97 6.62
CA ASP A 217 -9.32 4.98 5.66
C ASP A 217 -10.07 3.90 6.44
N GLU A 218 -11.29 3.57 6.04
CA GLU A 218 -12.14 2.62 6.75
C GLU A 218 -13.00 1.81 5.80
N LEU A 219 -13.10 0.50 6.06
CA LEU A 219 -14.05 -0.40 5.41
C LEU A 219 -15.25 -0.59 6.34
N ARG A 220 -16.44 -0.33 5.84
CA ARG A 220 -17.71 -0.50 6.54
C ARG A 220 -18.59 -1.50 5.81
N ASN A 221 -19.62 -2.01 6.49
CA ASN A 221 -20.63 -2.89 5.89
C ASN A 221 -19.99 -4.07 5.12
N ILE A 222 -18.94 -4.66 5.69
CA ILE A 222 -18.23 -5.79 5.08
C ILE A 222 -19.18 -6.98 4.99
N LYS A 223 -19.37 -7.50 3.77
CA LYS A 223 -20.22 -8.67 3.51
C LYS A 223 -19.39 -9.74 2.85
N LEU A 224 -19.17 -10.84 3.56
CA LEU A 224 -18.55 -12.04 3.01
C LEU A 224 -19.49 -12.69 1.99
N GLY A 225 -18.95 -13.24 0.91
CA GLY A 225 -19.76 -13.92 -0.09
C GLY A 225 -19.09 -13.91 -1.45
N GLU A 226 -19.81 -14.45 -2.44
CA GLU A 226 -19.31 -14.54 -3.79
C GLU A 226 -19.22 -13.15 -4.46
N VAL A 227 -18.08 -12.92 -5.11
CA VAL A 227 -17.83 -11.76 -5.97
C VAL A 227 -17.49 -12.26 -7.36
N SER A 228 -18.19 -11.75 -8.38
CA SER A 228 -18.00 -12.20 -9.76
C SER A 228 -16.63 -11.78 -10.30
N LYS A 229 -15.90 -12.71 -10.91
CA LYS A 229 -14.62 -12.43 -11.60
C LYS A 229 -14.76 -11.42 -12.74
N ASN A 230 -15.94 -11.33 -13.35
CA ASN A 230 -16.20 -10.37 -14.42
C ASN A 230 -16.14 -8.91 -13.98
N LEU A 231 -16.16 -8.64 -12.67
CA LEU A 231 -15.97 -7.31 -12.14
C LEU A 231 -14.52 -6.81 -12.26
N PHE A 232 -13.55 -7.71 -12.41
CA PHE A 232 -12.12 -7.39 -12.45
C PHE A 232 -11.52 -7.32 -13.86
N VAL A 233 -12.37 -7.28 -14.88
CA VAL A 233 -11.95 -7.12 -16.27
C VAL A 233 -12.55 -5.86 -16.88
N VAL A 234 -11.88 -5.30 -17.89
CA VAL A 234 -12.42 -4.18 -18.67
C VAL A 234 -13.66 -4.68 -19.42
N PRO A 235 -14.84 -4.05 -19.25
CA PRO A 235 -16.06 -4.45 -19.95
C PRO A 235 -15.94 -4.25 -21.46
N LYS A 236 -16.70 -5.01 -22.24
CA LYS A 236 -16.77 -4.80 -23.69
C LYS A 236 -17.27 -3.40 -24.03
N GLY A 237 -16.72 -2.82 -25.08
CA GLY A 237 -17.11 -1.47 -25.56
C GLY A 237 -16.35 -0.32 -24.91
N TYR A 238 -15.37 -0.60 -24.07
CA TYR A 238 -14.42 0.41 -23.59
C TYR A 238 -13.24 0.53 -24.56
N THR A 239 -12.78 1.76 -24.76
CA THR A 239 -11.61 2.10 -25.59
C THR A 239 -10.42 2.45 -24.70
N LEU A 240 -9.23 1.91 -25.01
CA LEU A 240 -8.01 2.27 -24.31
C LEU A 240 -7.70 3.76 -24.57
N PHE A 241 -7.55 4.50 -23.49
CA PHE A 241 -7.09 5.88 -23.54
C PHE A 241 -5.56 5.86 -23.55
N GLU A 242 -4.98 6.07 -24.74
CA GLU A 242 -3.54 6.25 -24.89
C GLU A 242 -3.16 7.62 -24.32
N ASN A 243 -2.36 7.60 -23.28
CA ASN A 243 -2.04 8.81 -22.52
C ASN A 243 -1.10 9.72 -23.34
N SER A 244 -1.64 10.74 -23.99
CA SER A 244 -0.87 11.77 -24.69
C SER A 244 0.07 12.56 -23.76
N LEU A 245 -0.11 12.45 -22.43
CA LEU A 245 0.73 13.14 -21.44
C LEU A 245 2.18 12.58 -21.39
N GLU A 246 2.39 11.31 -21.68
CA GLU A 246 3.76 10.78 -21.80
C GLU A 246 4.45 11.35 -23.06
N LEU A 247 3.70 11.53 -24.14
CA LEU A 247 4.22 12.16 -25.35
C LEU A 247 4.48 13.67 -25.13
N GLU A 248 3.61 14.38 -24.41
CA GLU A 248 3.84 15.78 -24.06
C GLU A 248 5.02 15.96 -23.10
N THR A 249 5.18 15.07 -22.11
CA THR A 249 6.32 15.11 -21.18
C THR A 249 7.63 14.83 -21.92
N GLN A 250 7.67 13.83 -22.80
CA GLN A 250 8.84 13.54 -23.64
C GLN A 250 9.15 14.69 -24.61
N GLN A 251 8.14 15.35 -25.17
CA GLN A 251 8.34 16.51 -26.04
C GLN A 251 8.85 17.73 -25.26
N ILE A 252 8.39 17.96 -24.04
CA ILE A 252 8.88 19.04 -23.17
C ILE A 252 10.32 18.77 -22.75
N GLU A 253 10.67 17.55 -22.39
CA GLU A 253 12.06 17.16 -22.07
C GLU A 253 12.98 17.30 -23.27
N GLN A 254 12.55 16.89 -24.45
CA GLN A 254 13.33 17.05 -25.68
C GLN A 254 13.53 18.55 -26.06
N GLN A 255 12.51 19.37 -25.92
CA GLN A 255 12.62 20.82 -26.15
C GLN A 255 13.53 21.51 -25.13
N GLN A 256 13.55 21.07 -23.89
CA GLN A 256 14.46 21.59 -22.86
C GLN A 256 15.92 21.21 -23.15
N VAL A 257 16.17 19.99 -23.64
CA VAL A 257 17.50 19.53 -24.04
C VAL A 257 18.00 20.30 -25.28
N GLU A 258 17.15 20.50 -26.29
CA GLU A 258 17.51 21.29 -27.48
C GLU A 258 17.81 22.75 -27.13
N THR A 259 16.99 23.37 -26.28
CA THR A 259 17.19 24.76 -25.85
C THR A 259 18.46 24.93 -25.03
N ALA A 260 18.83 23.93 -24.23
CA ALA A 260 20.09 23.92 -23.47
C ALA A 260 21.29 23.77 -24.38
N THR A 261 21.19 22.96 -25.45
CA THR A 261 22.29 22.71 -26.42
C THR A 261 22.55 23.92 -27.29
N VAL A 262 21.51 24.65 -27.70
CA VAL A 262 21.64 25.89 -28.49
C VAL A 262 22.32 27.00 -27.68
N LYS A 263 22.02 27.15 -26.38
CA LYS A 263 22.66 28.14 -25.49
C LYS A 263 24.14 27.89 -25.23
N VAL A 264 24.64 26.66 -25.42
CA VAL A 264 26.04 26.30 -25.26
C VAL A 264 26.81 26.59 -26.56
N ALA A 265 26.15 26.46 -27.73
CA ALA A 265 26.77 26.71 -29.03
C ALA A 265 27.00 28.22 -29.34
N ASP A 266 26.18 29.11 -28.74
CA ASP A 266 26.32 30.58 -28.95
C ASP A 266 27.36 31.24 -27.99
N LYS A 267 28.08 30.47 -27.18
CA LYS A 267 29.11 30.97 -26.24
C LYS A 267 30.55 30.61 -26.62
N ASN A 268 30.79 30.04 -27.78
CA ASN A 268 32.16 29.75 -28.30
C ASN A 268 32.54 30.64 -29.48
#